data_1fccba437ca4f6f9516acbb2bd602be2
#
_entry.id   1fccba437ca4f6f9516acbb2bd602be2
#
_cell.length_a   1.000
_cell.length_b   1.000
_cell.length_c   1.000
_cell.angle_alpha   90.00
_cell.angle_beta   90.00
_cell.angle_gamma   90.00
#
_symmetry.space_group_name_H-M   'P 1'
#
loop_
_entity.id
_entity.type
_entity.pdbx_description
1 polymer ?
#
loop_
_entity_poly.entity_id
_entity_poly.type
_entity_poly.pdbx_seq_one_letter_code
_entity_poly.pdbx_strand_id
1 'polypeptide(L)'
;GFLLSSGSNVMKKNLFIVFSFLFISILRCDDVKKELNISSSSKTSIKSFDLYKEGKYSSFSSEGTWTNNFGNYGRSRCMGTVRFLSNNNMELNNMCESIDKNQYKIWSLFRRSGPLNSGVGTYEIVDTNLPYRKLFIGLKCTYAIKYMDELNFTKSKCKITKKMEEIFQNVANEIKE
;
A
#
# COMPACT_ATOMS: atom_id res chain seq x y z
N GLY A 1 8.37 -37.68 -69.17
CA GLY A 1 8.19 -36.40 -68.63
C GLY A 1 6.97 -36.30 -67.78
N PHE A 2 7.05 -35.85 -66.53
CA PHE A 2 5.99 -35.09 -65.79
C PHE A 2 6.48 -34.78 -64.38
N LEU A 3 6.82 -33.54 -64.17
CA LEU A 3 6.41 -32.65 -63.09
C LEU A 3 6.31 -33.21 -61.64
N LEU A 4 7.27 -32.84 -60.82
CA LEU A 4 7.07 -32.65 -59.42
C LEU A 4 7.96 -31.48 -58.94
N SER A 5 7.41 -30.27 -58.88
CA SER A 5 8.01 -29.14 -58.20
C SER A 5 6.89 -28.12 -57.85
N SER A 6 6.27 -28.29 -56.73
CA SER A 6 5.45 -27.20 -56.13
C SER A 6 5.03 -27.44 -54.68
N GLY A 7 5.80 -28.13 -53.85
CA GLY A 7 5.39 -28.36 -52.44
C GLY A 7 6.23 -27.68 -51.34
N SER A 8 7.39 -27.13 -51.69
CA SER A 8 8.36 -26.74 -50.64
C SER A 8 8.25 -25.28 -50.14
N ASN A 9 7.59 -24.41 -50.90
CA ASN A 9 7.55 -22.96 -50.54
C ASN A 9 6.40 -22.56 -49.60
N VAL A 10 5.32 -23.36 -49.54
CA VAL A 10 4.18 -23.06 -48.66
C VAL A 10 4.50 -23.45 -47.22
N MET A 11 5.21 -24.58 -47.02
CA MET A 11 5.61 -25.05 -45.70
C MET A 11 6.62 -24.10 -45.00
N LYS A 12 7.54 -23.51 -45.77
CA LYS A 12 8.51 -22.55 -45.22
C LYS A 12 7.87 -21.23 -44.78
N LYS A 13 6.86 -20.75 -45.52
CA LYS A 13 6.12 -19.52 -45.12
C LYS A 13 5.29 -19.71 -43.83
N ASN A 14 4.64 -20.85 -43.69
CA ASN A 14 3.84 -21.15 -42.53
C ASN A 14 4.70 -21.37 -41.27
N LEU A 15 5.89 -21.93 -41.39
CA LEU A 15 6.83 -22.14 -40.30
C LEU A 15 7.37 -20.80 -39.78
N PHE A 16 7.59 -19.82 -40.67
CA PHE A 16 8.07 -18.47 -40.26
C PHE A 16 7.00 -17.67 -39.50
N ILE A 17 5.72 -17.81 -39.89
CA ILE A 17 4.60 -17.15 -39.22
C ILE A 17 4.37 -17.72 -37.81
N VAL A 18 4.47 -19.06 -37.66
CA VAL A 18 4.33 -19.69 -36.33
C VAL A 18 5.47 -19.31 -35.38
N PHE A 19 6.70 -19.19 -35.89
CA PHE A 19 7.85 -18.75 -35.11
C PHE A 19 7.76 -17.28 -34.70
N SER A 20 7.17 -16.42 -35.56
CA SER A 20 6.94 -15.01 -35.25
C SER A 20 5.89 -14.80 -34.15
N PHE A 21 4.85 -15.65 -34.07
CA PHE A 21 3.86 -15.60 -33.00
C PHE A 21 4.38 -16.13 -31.68
N LEU A 22 5.33 -17.05 -31.65
CA LEU A 22 5.97 -17.55 -30.42
C LEU A 22 6.91 -16.52 -29.81
N PHE A 23 7.52 -15.64 -30.59
CA PHE A 23 8.39 -14.57 -30.06
C PHE A 23 7.62 -13.39 -29.44
N ILE A 24 6.37 -13.15 -29.86
CA ILE A 24 5.54 -12.05 -29.29
C ILE A 24 5.00 -12.40 -27.91
N SER A 25 4.94 -13.69 -27.56
CA SER A 25 4.44 -14.14 -26.25
C SER A 25 5.47 -14.00 -25.10
N ILE A 26 6.74 -13.74 -25.40
CA ILE A 26 7.83 -13.70 -24.40
C ILE A 26 8.05 -12.27 -23.85
N LEU A 27 7.41 -11.25 -24.43
CA LEU A 27 7.59 -9.85 -24.02
C LEU A 27 6.50 -9.31 -23.08
N ARG A 28 5.66 -10.17 -22.51
CA ARG A 28 4.94 -9.78 -21.29
C ARG A 28 5.89 -10.00 -20.11
N CYS A 29 6.78 -9.05 -19.90
CA CYS A 29 7.37 -8.84 -18.60
C CYS A 29 6.19 -8.51 -17.65
N ASP A 30 5.62 -9.52 -17.01
CA ASP A 30 4.72 -9.32 -15.89
C ASP A 30 5.51 -8.49 -14.88
N ASP A 31 5.04 -7.26 -14.65
CA ASP A 31 5.55 -6.38 -13.61
C ASP A 31 5.32 -7.13 -12.29
N VAL A 32 6.32 -7.88 -11.84
CA VAL A 32 6.25 -8.66 -10.59
C VAL A 32 5.94 -7.66 -9.49
N LYS A 33 4.67 -7.63 -9.10
CA LYS A 33 4.21 -6.75 -8.04
C LYS A 33 4.93 -7.13 -6.77
N LYS A 34 5.73 -6.22 -6.26
CA LYS A 34 6.45 -6.34 -4.99
C LYS A 34 5.54 -5.90 -3.85
N GLU A 35 5.85 -6.34 -2.64
CA GLU A 35 5.12 -5.92 -1.45
C GLU A 35 5.95 -4.98 -0.59
N LEU A 36 5.39 -3.84 -0.26
CA LEU A 36 5.83 -3.00 0.84
C LEU A 36 5.06 -3.45 2.09
N ASN A 37 5.77 -4.00 3.06
CA ASN A 37 5.22 -4.40 4.35
C ASN A 37 5.68 -3.40 5.41
N ILE A 38 4.72 -2.85 6.19
CA ILE A 38 4.99 -1.88 7.24
C ILE A 38 4.44 -2.44 8.55
N SER A 39 5.25 -2.36 9.60
CA SER A 39 4.84 -2.65 10.98
C SER A 39 4.93 -1.37 11.78
N SER A 40 3.89 -1.04 12.54
CA SER A 40 3.88 0.14 13.39
C SER A 40 3.29 -0.15 14.77
N SER A 41 3.73 0.64 15.74
CA SER A 41 3.16 0.69 17.10
C SER A 41 2.96 2.14 17.47
N SER A 42 1.79 2.46 18.01
CA SER A 42 1.47 3.83 18.43
C SER A 42 0.60 3.87 19.68
N LYS A 43 0.71 4.99 20.40
CA LYS A 43 -0.18 5.34 21.51
C LYS A 43 -1.33 6.15 20.97
N THR A 44 -2.54 5.80 21.42
CA THR A 44 -3.79 6.41 20.96
C THR A 44 -4.42 7.24 22.07
N SER A 45 -4.94 8.40 21.71
CA SER A 45 -5.79 9.25 22.55
C SER A 45 -7.13 9.48 21.87
N ILE A 46 -8.22 9.31 22.61
CA ILE A 46 -9.59 9.48 22.14
C ILE A 46 -10.32 10.42 23.09
N LYS A 47 -10.98 11.45 22.55
CA LYS A 47 -11.91 12.31 23.27
C LYS A 47 -13.29 12.15 22.66
N SER A 48 -14.29 11.78 23.48
CA SER A 48 -15.61 11.39 23.00
C SER A 48 -16.72 12.20 23.66
N PHE A 49 -17.86 12.26 22.96
CA PHE A 49 -19.16 12.62 23.53
C PHE A 49 -20.22 11.65 23.02
N ASP A 50 -21.26 11.44 23.84
CA ASP A 50 -22.35 10.53 23.51
C ASP A 50 -23.35 11.20 22.58
N LEU A 51 -23.86 10.44 21.59
CA LEU A 51 -24.99 10.82 20.75
C LEU A 51 -26.27 10.23 21.33
N TYR A 52 -27.38 10.98 21.26
CA TYR A 52 -28.63 10.61 21.93
C TYR A 52 -29.13 9.18 21.65
N LYS A 53 -28.99 8.69 20.41
CA LYS A 53 -29.41 7.32 20.01
C LYS A 53 -28.40 6.57 19.18
N GLU A 54 -27.29 7.19 18.78
CA GLU A 54 -26.44 6.68 17.72
C GLU A 54 -25.02 6.30 18.17
N GLY A 55 -24.82 6.11 19.48
CA GLY A 55 -23.50 5.74 20.03
C GLY A 55 -22.64 6.93 20.41
N LYS A 56 -21.37 6.93 20.01
CA LYS A 56 -20.39 8.00 20.39
C LYS A 56 -19.71 8.57 19.16
N TYR A 57 -19.48 9.86 19.20
CA TYR A 57 -18.60 10.53 18.26
C TYR A 57 -17.30 10.95 18.97
N SER A 58 -16.17 10.73 18.33
CA SER A 58 -14.87 10.92 18.97
C SER A 58 -13.88 11.59 18.05
N SER A 59 -13.03 12.44 18.62
CA SER A 59 -11.76 12.78 18.00
C SER A 59 -10.73 11.71 18.32
N PHE A 60 -9.87 11.42 17.37
CA PHE A 60 -8.82 10.41 17.46
C PHE A 60 -7.48 11.07 17.17
N SER A 61 -6.49 10.79 18.01
CA SER A 61 -5.10 11.10 17.72
C SER A 61 -4.21 9.93 18.11
N SER A 62 -3.16 9.68 17.34
CA SER A 62 -2.15 8.70 17.73
C SER A 62 -0.75 9.14 17.29
N GLU A 63 0.24 8.74 18.07
CA GLU A 63 1.64 8.98 17.80
C GLU A 63 2.43 7.68 18.02
N GLY A 64 3.37 7.38 17.13
CA GLY A 64 4.11 6.15 17.22
C GLY A 64 5.27 6.06 16.23
N THR A 65 5.78 4.85 16.12
CA THR A 65 6.89 4.49 15.25
C THR A 65 6.49 3.43 14.24
N TRP A 66 7.24 3.37 13.16
CA TRP A 66 7.04 2.36 12.13
C TRP A 66 8.37 1.88 11.55
N THR A 67 8.35 0.68 11.00
CA THR A 67 9.43 0.08 10.22
C THR A 67 8.86 -0.57 8.97
N ASN A 68 9.67 -0.72 7.93
CA ASN A 68 9.29 -1.46 6.74
C ASN A 68 10.32 -2.55 6.35
N ASN A 69 9.92 -3.40 5.41
CA ASN A 69 10.74 -4.51 4.94
C ASN A 69 11.96 -4.12 4.07
N PHE A 70 12.14 -2.83 3.79
CA PHE A 70 13.33 -2.30 3.11
C PHE A 70 14.36 -1.72 4.10
N GLY A 71 14.12 -1.86 5.42
CA GLY A 71 15.02 -1.37 6.46
C GLY A 71 14.84 0.11 6.78
N ASN A 72 13.83 0.80 6.23
CA ASN A 72 13.52 2.16 6.61
C ASN A 72 12.61 2.17 7.85
N TYR A 73 12.70 3.25 8.62
CA TYR A 73 11.95 3.44 9.87
C TYR A 73 11.69 4.92 10.12
N GLY A 74 10.77 5.19 11.02
CA GLY A 74 10.43 6.56 11.35
C GLY A 74 9.35 6.67 12.40
N ARG A 75 8.76 7.84 12.48
CA ARG A 75 7.64 8.17 13.35
C ARG A 75 6.40 8.51 12.53
N SER A 76 5.24 8.33 13.14
CA SER A 76 3.97 8.73 12.55
C SER A 76 3.10 9.42 13.58
N ARG A 77 2.28 10.34 13.11
CA ARG A 77 1.18 10.92 13.86
C ARG A 77 -0.08 10.90 13.01
N CYS A 78 -1.18 10.55 13.65
CA CYS A 78 -2.48 10.51 12.99
C CYS A 78 -3.48 11.34 13.79
N MET A 79 -4.43 11.91 13.08
CA MET A 79 -5.58 12.57 13.66
C MET A 79 -6.81 12.43 12.78
N GLY A 80 -7.98 12.37 13.40
CA GLY A 80 -9.22 12.19 12.67
C GLY A 80 -10.39 11.96 13.59
N THR A 81 -11.38 11.23 13.10
CA THR A 81 -12.63 10.95 13.78
C THR A 81 -12.93 9.47 13.85
N VAL A 82 -13.56 9.07 14.94
CA VAL A 82 -14.13 7.75 15.14
C VAL A 82 -15.59 7.91 15.54
N ARG A 83 -16.48 7.22 14.86
CA ARG A 83 -17.88 7.08 15.23
C ARG A 83 -18.09 5.66 15.75
N PHE A 84 -18.46 5.52 17.01
CA PHE A 84 -18.84 4.24 17.58
C PHE A 84 -20.35 4.05 17.45
N LEU A 85 -20.74 2.96 16.80
CA LEU A 85 -22.12 2.65 16.53
C LEU A 85 -22.71 1.75 17.62
N SER A 86 -24.04 1.78 17.78
CA SER A 86 -24.78 1.00 18.81
C SER A 86 -24.65 -0.52 18.64
N ASN A 87 -24.23 -1.00 17.48
CA ASN A 87 -24.05 -2.43 17.15
C ASN A 87 -22.60 -2.93 17.38
N ASN A 88 -21.81 -2.28 18.24
CA ASN A 88 -20.40 -2.57 18.50
C ASN A 88 -19.46 -2.44 17.28
N ASN A 89 -19.87 -1.73 16.26
CA ASN A 89 -19.05 -1.35 15.14
C ASN A 89 -18.51 0.08 15.29
N MET A 90 -17.53 0.40 14.49
CA MET A 90 -16.97 1.75 14.39
C MET A 90 -16.73 2.14 12.95
N GLU A 91 -16.74 3.43 12.72
CA GLU A 91 -16.27 4.07 11.49
C GLU A 91 -15.11 4.99 11.84
N LEU A 92 -13.96 4.76 11.22
CA LEU A 92 -12.75 5.55 11.40
C LEU A 92 -12.38 6.23 10.09
N ASN A 93 -12.08 7.52 10.21
CA ASN A 93 -11.54 8.32 9.12
C ASN A 93 -10.46 9.24 9.67
N ASN A 94 -9.19 8.94 9.39
CA ASN A 94 -8.09 9.72 9.90
C ASN A 94 -7.00 9.97 8.85
N MET A 95 -6.30 11.08 9.01
CA MET A 95 -5.12 11.44 8.24
C MET A 95 -3.88 11.17 9.09
N CYS A 96 -2.90 10.51 8.48
CA CYS A 96 -1.60 10.23 9.09
C CYS A 96 -0.48 10.92 8.32
N GLU A 97 0.44 11.52 9.04
CA GLU A 97 1.74 11.94 8.55
C GLU A 97 2.78 10.95 9.06
N SER A 98 3.53 10.33 8.15
CA SER A 98 4.68 9.49 8.46
C SER A 98 5.95 10.20 8.02
N ILE A 99 6.96 10.26 8.90
CA ILE A 99 8.26 10.89 8.63
C ILE A 99 9.31 9.83 8.85
N ASP A 100 10.19 9.63 7.86
CA ASP A 100 11.30 8.68 7.98
C ASP A 100 12.56 9.32 8.59
N LYS A 101 13.59 8.50 8.80
CA LYS A 101 14.90 8.93 9.31
C LYS A 101 15.54 10.03 8.47
N ASN A 102 15.23 10.11 7.18
CA ASN A 102 15.79 11.08 6.23
C ASN A 102 14.88 12.30 6.00
N GLN A 103 13.83 12.48 6.84
CA GLN A 103 12.85 13.55 6.77
C GLN A 103 11.93 13.50 5.54
N TYR A 104 11.90 12.38 4.82
CA TYR A 104 10.85 12.16 3.82
C TYR A 104 9.52 11.93 4.51
N LYS A 105 8.47 12.51 3.92
CA LYS A 105 7.12 12.51 4.46
C LYS A 105 6.14 11.82 3.52
N ILE A 106 5.23 11.08 4.11
CA ILE A 106 4.08 10.47 3.43
C ILE A 106 2.83 10.82 4.22
N TRP A 107 1.84 11.37 3.53
CA TRP A 107 0.50 11.60 4.10
C TRP A 107 -0.47 10.58 3.55
N SER A 108 -1.19 9.92 4.46
CA SER A 108 -2.09 8.82 4.12
C SER A 108 -3.45 8.99 4.77
N LEU A 109 -4.50 8.72 4.02
CA LEU A 109 -5.88 8.73 4.49
C LEU A 109 -6.33 7.32 4.83
N PHE A 110 -6.53 7.06 6.11
CA PHE A 110 -6.96 5.78 6.65
C PHE A 110 -8.47 5.73 6.82
N ARG A 111 -9.06 4.61 6.41
CA ARG A 111 -10.48 4.35 6.57
C ARG A 111 -10.69 2.93 7.08
N ARG A 112 -11.62 2.80 8.02
CA ARG A 112 -12.03 1.51 8.55
C ARG A 112 -13.49 1.56 8.98
N SER A 113 -14.23 0.51 8.67
CA SER A 113 -15.55 0.22 9.23
C SER A 113 -15.55 -1.23 9.70
N GLY A 114 -16.04 -1.49 10.91
CA GLY A 114 -16.09 -2.84 11.47
C GLY A 114 -15.97 -2.89 13.00
N PRO A 115 -15.64 -4.06 13.59
CA PRO A 115 -15.59 -4.27 15.03
C PRO A 115 -14.59 -3.36 15.75
N LEU A 116 -14.86 -3.04 17.01
CA LEU A 116 -14.08 -2.11 17.82
C LEU A 116 -12.63 -2.59 18.07
N ASN A 117 -12.48 -3.83 18.55
CA ASN A 117 -11.23 -4.29 19.17
C ASN A 117 -10.14 -4.72 18.19
N SER A 118 -10.50 -5.02 16.97
CA SER A 118 -9.55 -5.38 15.92
C SER A 118 -10.21 -5.26 14.56
N GLY A 119 -9.43 -5.18 13.51
CA GLY A 119 -10.00 -5.18 12.18
C GLY A 119 -9.01 -4.91 11.08
N VAL A 120 -9.53 -5.02 9.88
CA VAL A 120 -8.84 -4.70 8.64
C VAL A 120 -9.40 -3.40 8.10
N GLY A 121 -8.55 -2.55 7.61
CA GLY A 121 -8.93 -1.31 6.94
C GLY A 121 -8.08 -1.08 5.70
N THR A 122 -8.31 0.05 5.08
CA THR A 122 -7.55 0.51 3.92
C THR A 122 -7.00 1.90 4.17
N TYR A 123 -5.90 2.22 3.51
CA TYR A 123 -5.44 3.61 3.40
C TYR A 123 -4.94 3.89 1.99
N GLU A 124 -4.90 5.15 1.67
CA GLU A 124 -4.43 5.67 0.40
C GLU A 124 -3.39 6.75 0.65
N ILE A 125 -2.29 6.72 -0.08
CA ILE A 125 -1.30 7.80 -0.05
C ILE A 125 -1.88 8.98 -0.81
N VAL A 126 -2.09 10.09 -0.11
CA VAL A 126 -2.68 11.32 -0.69
C VAL A 126 -1.63 12.37 -1.03
N ASP A 127 -0.48 12.32 -0.33
CA ASP A 127 0.65 13.21 -0.61
C ASP A 127 1.98 12.62 -0.14
N THR A 128 3.09 13.11 -0.70
CA THR A 128 4.45 12.76 -0.28
C THR A 128 5.47 13.73 -0.86
N ASN A 129 6.61 13.90 -0.18
CA ASN A 129 7.80 14.56 -0.71
C ASN A 129 8.90 13.58 -1.17
N LEU A 130 8.59 12.27 -1.25
CA LEU A 130 9.47 11.28 -1.87
C LEU A 130 9.80 11.65 -3.33
N PRO A 131 10.97 11.26 -3.83
CA PRO A 131 11.28 11.37 -5.26
C PRO A 131 10.19 10.71 -6.10
N TYR A 132 9.88 11.30 -7.26
CA TYR A 132 8.83 10.81 -8.17
C TYR A 132 7.44 10.72 -7.51
N ARG A 133 7.07 11.73 -6.74
CA ARG A 133 5.80 11.88 -6.00
C ARG A 133 4.58 11.27 -6.71
N LYS A 134 4.42 11.51 -8.02
CA LYS A 134 3.27 11.04 -8.81
C LYS A 134 3.09 9.52 -8.83
N LEU A 135 4.16 8.73 -8.61
CA LEU A 135 4.05 7.28 -8.55
C LEU A 135 3.34 6.79 -7.29
N PHE A 136 3.39 7.56 -6.20
CA PHE A 136 2.87 7.17 -4.89
C PHE A 136 1.45 7.64 -4.63
N ILE A 137 1.04 8.79 -5.23
CA ILE A 137 -0.30 9.34 -5.03
C ILE A 137 -1.35 8.36 -5.57
N GLY A 138 -2.34 8.05 -4.72
CA GLY A 138 -3.38 7.08 -5.02
C GLY A 138 -2.98 5.62 -4.75
N LEU A 139 -1.76 5.35 -4.25
CA LEU A 139 -1.38 4.00 -3.84
C LEU A 139 -2.26 3.53 -2.69
N LYS A 140 -3.02 2.46 -2.93
CA LYS A 140 -3.93 1.85 -1.95
C LYS A 140 -3.25 0.68 -1.25
N CYS A 141 -3.37 0.67 0.06
CA CYS A 141 -2.81 -0.33 0.94
C CYS A 141 -3.91 -0.90 1.85
N THR A 142 -3.70 -2.10 2.35
CA THR A 142 -4.52 -2.70 3.40
C THR A 142 -3.75 -2.71 4.70
N TYR A 143 -4.45 -2.66 5.83
CA TYR A 143 -3.84 -2.82 7.14
C TYR A 143 -4.71 -3.66 8.07
N ALA A 144 -4.07 -4.35 8.99
CA ALA A 144 -4.70 -5.00 10.13
C ALA A 144 -4.21 -4.35 11.42
N ILE A 145 -5.12 -4.11 12.36
CA ILE A 145 -4.84 -3.45 13.63
C ILE A 145 -5.33 -4.28 14.80
N LYS A 146 -4.55 -4.30 15.88
CA LYS A 146 -4.94 -4.82 17.20
C LYS A 146 -4.65 -3.76 18.25
N TYR A 147 -5.48 -3.72 19.27
CA TYR A 147 -5.34 -2.82 20.41
C TYR A 147 -4.97 -3.60 21.67
N MET A 148 -4.13 -3.00 22.49
CA MET A 148 -3.78 -3.44 23.82
C MET A 148 -3.71 -2.18 24.71
N ASP A 149 -4.75 -1.95 25.48
CA ASP A 149 -4.94 -0.71 26.23
C ASP A 149 -4.88 0.55 25.35
N GLU A 150 -3.99 1.48 25.65
CA GLU A 150 -3.76 2.69 24.85
C GLU A 150 -2.88 2.45 23.61
N LEU A 151 -2.28 1.26 23.49
CA LEU A 151 -1.39 0.93 22.40
C LEU A 151 -2.14 0.26 21.25
N ASN A 152 -1.74 0.58 20.06
CA ASN A 152 -2.15 -0.18 18.89
C ASN A 152 -0.93 -0.72 18.12
N PHE A 153 -1.13 -1.87 17.50
CA PHE A 153 -0.16 -2.54 16.66
C PHE A 153 -0.77 -2.74 15.29
N THR A 154 -0.11 -2.21 14.28
CA THR A 154 -0.61 -2.25 12.90
C THR A 154 0.39 -2.94 12.00
N LYS A 155 -0.12 -3.81 11.12
CA LYS A 155 0.63 -4.36 9.99
C LYS A 155 -0.07 -3.97 8.72
N SER A 156 0.66 -3.40 7.77
CA SER A 156 0.11 -3.01 6.48
C SER A 156 0.89 -3.58 5.31
N LYS A 157 0.18 -3.69 4.18
CA LYS A 157 0.70 -4.21 2.92
C LYS A 157 0.25 -3.34 1.77
N CYS A 158 1.20 -2.98 0.91
CA CYS A 158 0.95 -2.28 -0.34
C CYS A 158 1.55 -3.07 -1.50
N LYS A 159 0.82 -3.22 -2.58
CA LYS A 159 1.37 -3.74 -3.83
C LYS A 159 2.06 -2.59 -4.57
N ILE A 160 3.37 -2.69 -4.74
CA ILE A 160 4.20 -1.65 -5.34
C ILE A 160 4.82 -2.11 -6.66
N THR A 161 5.20 -1.15 -7.50
CA THR A 161 5.96 -1.42 -8.72
C THR A 161 7.45 -1.58 -8.40
N LYS A 162 8.21 -2.17 -9.32
CA LYS A 162 9.67 -2.26 -9.21
C LYS A 162 10.32 -0.88 -9.02
N LYS A 163 9.83 0.13 -9.72
CA LYS A 163 10.34 1.51 -9.57
C LYS A 163 10.13 2.09 -8.18
N MET A 164 8.97 1.84 -7.57
CA MET A 164 8.70 2.24 -6.19
C MET A 164 9.62 1.49 -5.19
N GLU A 165 9.85 0.18 -5.41
CA GLU A 165 10.78 -0.61 -4.61
C GLU A 165 12.18 0.00 -4.63
N GLU A 166 12.71 0.30 -5.82
CA GLU A 166 14.02 0.95 -5.99
C GLU A 166 14.10 2.28 -5.21
N ILE A 167 13.05 3.09 -5.24
CA ILE A 167 12.99 4.36 -4.50
C ILE A 167 13.03 4.10 -2.99
N PHE A 168 12.22 3.16 -2.47
CA PHE A 168 12.23 2.84 -1.04
C PHE A 168 13.58 2.28 -0.57
N GLN A 169 14.24 1.44 -1.37
CA GLN A 169 15.57 0.93 -1.08
C GLN A 169 16.62 2.05 -1.06
N ASN A 170 16.59 2.94 -2.04
CA ASN A 170 17.51 4.07 -2.11
C ASN A 170 17.35 4.99 -0.89
N VAL A 171 16.11 5.36 -0.57
CA VAL A 171 15.78 6.17 0.62
C VAL A 171 16.21 5.48 1.91
N ALA A 172 16.04 4.16 2.03
CA ALA A 172 16.48 3.41 3.20
C ALA A 172 18.01 3.40 3.37
N ASN A 173 18.75 3.41 2.26
CA ASN A 173 20.22 3.39 2.25
C ASN A 173 20.83 4.80 2.31
N GLU A 174 20.03 5.84 2.13
CA GLU A 174 20.51 7.23 2.21
C GLU A 174 20.93 7.55 3.64
N ILE A 175 22.21 7.93 3.81
CA ILE A 175 22.73 8.47 5.06
C ILE A 175 22.78 9.98 4.85
N LYS A 176 21.87 10.73 5.45
CA LYS A 176 21.99 12.19 5.55
C LYS A 176 22.82 12.49 6.78
N GLU A 177 24.04 12.95 6.54
CA GLU A 177 24.91 13.52 7.56
C GLU A 177 24.32 14.79 8.17
#